data_b999749143e69602d6d3603b1b7bd607
#
_entry.id   b999749143e69602d6d3603b1b7bd607
#
_cell.length_a   1.000
_cell.length_b   1.000
_cell.length_c   1.000
_cell.angle_alpha   90.00
_cell.angle_beta   90.00
_cell.angle_gamma   90.00
#
_symmetry.space_group_name_H-M   'P 1'
#
loop_
_entity.id
_entity.type
_entity.pdbx_description
1 polymer ?
#
loop_
_entity_poly.entity_id
_entity_poly.type
_entity_poly.pdbx_seq_one_letter_code
_entity_poly.pdbx_strand_id
1 'polypeptide(L)'
;RGLGAPDCIILPGTKNTVDDLLWLRQSGLEAAILKLAERGTPILGVCGGYQMLGQTLDDPTGSESGRQQTLRGLGLLPTRTVFSEQKRRVQVKATVAAAPFAGAELEGYEIHTGVTEAEGEPFAHYPDGGREGCVQGNVFGTYLHGLFDTGTLTEALAGWLCRRKGIDPSDAALIPMEEYRRQQFDILADGVRGALDMDAVYAAMGMEKR
;
A
#
# COMPACT_ATOMS: atom_id res chain seq x y z
N ARG A 1 10.97 11.93 17.09
CA ARG A 1 9.66 11.24 17.07
C ARG A 1 9.92 9.74 16.99
N GLY A 2 9.29 8.94 17.85
CA GLY A 2 9.44 7.49 17.84
C GLY A 2 8.18 6.83 17.26
N LEU A 3 8.36 5.70 16.56
CA LEU A 3 7.25 4.88 16.05
C LEU A 3 6.66 3.94 17.10
N GLY A 4 7.21 3.95 18.32
CA GLY A 4 6.84 2.98 19.35
C GLY A 4 7.28 1.56 19.00
N ALA A 5 6.42 0.57 19.25
CA ALA A 5 6.63 -0.84 18.91
C ALA A 5 5.44 -1.34 18.06
N PRO A 6 5.35 -0.94 16.79
CA PRO A 6 4.27 -1.37 15.92
C PRO A 6 4.44 -2.85 15.53
N ASP A 7 3.33 -3.53 15.28
CA ASP A 7 3.33 -4.91 14.82
C ASP A 7 3.65 -5.03 13.33
N CYS A 8 3.40 -3.97 12.57
CA CYS A 8 3.71 -3.83 11.16
C CYS A 8 3.90 -2.35 10.82
N ILE A 9 4.75 -2.06 9.85
CA ILE A 9 4.92 -0.74 9.27
C ILE A 9 4.37 -0.79 7.84
N ILE A 10 3.51 0.15 7.48
CA ILE A 10 3.06 0.32 6.10
C ILE A 10 3.60 1.65 5.58
N LEU A 11 4.40 1.59 4.50
CA LEU A 11 4.79 2.75 3.72
C LEU A 11 3.81 2.87 2.55
N PRO A 12 2.91 3.85 2.58
CA PRO A 12 1.87 3.97 1.55
C PRO A 12 2.42 4.49 0.22
N GLY A 13 1.58 4.45 -0.80
CA GLY A 13 1.83 5.17 -2.04
C GLY A 13 1.89 6.68 -1.80
N THR A 14 2.72 7.36 -2.58
CA THR A 14 2.94 8.81 -2.50
C THR A 14 2.79 9.45 -3.87
N LYS A 15 2.65 10.78 -3.87
CA LYS A 15 2.61 11.57 -5.11
C LYS A 15 4.01 11.93 -5.60
N ASN A 16 4.97 12.08 -4.69
CA ASN A 16 6.35 12.42 -4.98
C ASN A 16 7.25 11.58 -4.07
N THR A 17 7.70 10.45 -4.60
CA THR A 17 8.49 9.46 -3.86
C THR A 17 9.82 10.02 -3.36
N VAL A 18 10.46 10.86 -4.17
CA VAL A 18 11.77 11.44 -3.86
C VAL A 18 11.68 12.41 -2.68
N ASP A 19 10.73 13.35 -2.73
CA ASP A 19 10.60 14.35 -1.68
C ASP A 19 10.11 13.72 -0.37
N ASP A 20 9.23 12.73 -0.46
CA ASP A 20 8.75 12.01 0.73
C ASP A 20 9.85 11.14 1.37
N LEU A 21 10.74 10.54 0.58
CA LEU A 21 11.94 9.87 1.12
C LEU A 21 12.87 10.85 1.84
N LEU A 22 13.10 12.02 1.27
CA LEU A 22 13.89 13.07 1.91
C LEU A 22 13.24 13.54 3.21
N TRP A 23 11.91 13.68 3.22
CA TRP A 23 11.17 13.99 4.44
C TRP A 23 11.29 12.91 5.53
N LEU A 24 11.21 11.63 5.16
CA LEU A 24 11.46 10.51 6.10
C LEU A 24 12.83 10.62 6.75
N ARG A 25 13.87 10.99 6.00
CA ARG A 25 15.24 11.22 6.51
C ARG A 25 15.30 12.39 7.47
N GLN A 26 14.80 13.54 7.04
CA GLN A 26 14.83 14.78 7.83
C GLN A 26 14.03 14.68 9.12
N SER A 27 12.92 13.93 9.10
CA SER A 27 12.08 13.70 10.28
C SER A 27 12.65 12.67 11.26
N GLY A 28 13.70 11.92 10.86
CA GLY A 28 14.28 10.82 11.63
C GLY A 28 13.49 9.51 11.55
N LEU A 29 12.41 9.45 10.75
CA LEU A 29 11.59 8.26 10.61
C LEU A 29 12.33 7.14 9.87
N GLU A 30 13.18 7.45 8.88
CA GLU A 30 14.03 6.48 8.20
C GLU A 30 14.83 5.65 9.21
N ALA A 31 15.56 6.31 10.13
CA ALA A 31 16.35 5.63 11.15
C ALA A 31 15.50 4.76 12.09
N ALA A 32 14.29 5.21 12.43
CA ALA A 32 13.36 4.45 13.25
C ALA A 32 12.84 3.21 12.51
N ILE A 33 12.51 3.33 11.21
CA ILE A 33 12.07 2.23 10.34
C ILE A 33 13.18 1.18 10.22
N LEU A 34 14.42 1.60 9.90
CA LEU A 34 15.56 0.69 9.76
C LEU A 34 15.83 -0.09 11.05
N LYS A 35 15.78 0.60 12.19
CA LYS A 35 15.94 -0.05 13.51
C LYS A 35 14.84 -1.07 13.81
N LEU A 36 13.59 -0.82 13.38
CA LEU A 36 12.49 -1.75 13.56
C LEU A 36 12.61 -2.92 12.57
N ALA A 37 13.06 -2.68 11.33
CA ALA A 37 13.37 -3.73 10.36
C ALA A 37 14.42 -4.72 10.89
N GLU A 38 15.53 -4.23 11.44
CA GLU A 38 16.58 -5.04 12.09
C GLU A 38 16.05 -5.91 13.23
N ARG A 39 14.99 -5.48 13.91
CA ARG A 39 14.30 -6.24 14.96
C ARG A 39 13.27 -7.23 14.44
N GLY A 40 13.11 -7.33 13.11
CA GLY A 40 12.17 -8.23 12.47
C GLY A 40 10.73 -7.71 12.45
N THR A 41 10.49 -6.42 12.67
CA THR A 41 9.16 -5.82 12.46
C THR A 41 8.82 -5.91 10.97
N PRO A 42 7.64 -6.47 10.60
CA PRO A 42 7.20 -6.52 9.22
C PRO A 42 7.04 -5.13 8.60
N ILE A 43 7.42 -5.00 7.33
CA ILE A 43 7.28 -3.77 6.58
C ILE A 43 6.61 -4.07 5.24
N LEU A 44 5.56 -3.34 4.91
CA LEU A 44 4.86 -3.40 3.62
C LEU A 44 4.98 -2.04 2.93
N GLY A 45 5.63 -2.00 1.77
CA GLY A 45 5.69 -0.83 0.91
C GLY A 45 4.73 -0.95 -0.25
N VAL A 46 3.94 0.09 -0.49
CA VAL A 46 2.97 0.17 -1.60
C VAL A 46 3.38 1.30 -2.54
N CYS A 47 3.52 1.01 -3.83
CA CYS A 47 3.82 2.00 -4.87
C CYS A 47 5.07 2.85 -4.53
N GLY A 48 4.95 4.15 -4.24
CA GLY A 48 6.07 4.98 -3.78
C GLY A 48 6.76 4.43 -2.53
N GLY A 49 5.98 3.87 -1.57
CA GLY A 49 6.55 3.19 -0.40
C GLY A 49 7.39 1.97 -0.78
N TYR A 50 6.98 1.19 -1.78
CA TYR A 50 7.78 0.09 -2.33
C TYR A 50 9.09 0.61 -2.95
N GLN A 51 9.01 1.65 -3.75
CA GLN A 51 10.19 2.28 -4.36
C GLN A 51 11.19 2.75 -3.29
N MET A 52 10.71 3.39 -2.21
CA MET A 52 11.55 3.84 -1.10
C MET A 52 12.29 2.70 -0.39
N LEU A 53 11.70 1.50 -0.32
CA LEU A 53 12.33 0.33 0.30
C LEU A 53 13.55 -0.19 -0.46
N GLY A 54 13.69 0.17 -1.73
CA GLY A 54 14.77 -0.27 -2.61
C GLY A 54 16.15 0.29 -2.26
N GLN A 55 17.13 -0.08 -3.07
CA GLN A 55 18.52 0.38 -2.93
C GLN A 55 18.71 1.78 -3.50
N THR A 56 18.14 2.03 -4.67
CA THR A 56 18.32 3.30 -5.39
C THR A 56 17.03 3.76 -6.06
N LEU A 57 16.83 5.09 -6.06
CA LEU A 57 15.83 5.80 -6.82
C LEU A 57 16.57 6.77 -7.75
N ASP A 58 16.44 6.56 -9.05
CA ASP A 58 17.10 7.38 -10.07
C ASP A 58 16.06 8.19 -10.85
N ASP A 59 16.19 9.50 -10.83
CA ASP A 59 15.34 10.46 -11.56
C ASP A 59 16.18 11.22 -12.60
N PRO A 60 16.58 10.55 -13.71
CA PRO A 60 17.51 11.09 -14.68
C PRO A 60 16.96 12.26 -15.48
N THR A 61 15.64 12.40 -15.56
CA THR A 61 14.97 13.48 -16.28
C THR A 61 14.33 14.54 -15.35
N GLY A 62 14.27 14.27 -14.05
CA GLY A 62 13.55 15.11 -13.11
C GLY A 62 12.04 14.97 -13.20
N SER A 63 11.55 13.88 -13.79
CA SER A 63 10.12 13.65 -13.99
C SER A 63 9.35 13.45 -12.69
N GLU A 64 10.01 12.98 -11.64
CA GLU A 64 9.40 12.74 -10.32
C GLU A 64 9.53 13.98 -9.42
N SER A 65 10.74 14.55 -9.35
CA SER A 65 11.06 15.59 -8.36
C SER A 65 11.32 16.99 -8.94
N GLY A 66 11.22 17.16 -10.25
CA GLY A 66 11.54 18.41 -10.95
C GLY A 66 13.04 18.66 -11.13
N ARG A 67 13.91 17.75 -10.71
CA ARG A 67 15.38 17.85 -10.86
C ARG A 67 16.03 16.49 -11.05
N GLN A 68 17.06 16.44 -11.86
CA GLN A 68 17.84 15.22 -12.06
C GLN A 68 18.60 14.87 -10.78
N GLN A 69 18.39 13.67 -10.27
CA GLN A 69 19.09 13.17 -9.09
C GLN A 69 18.99 11.66 -8.96
N THR A 70 19.94 11.10 -8.24
CA THR A 70 19.91 9.71 -7.80
C THR A 70 19.98 9.69 -6.28
N LEU A 71 19.06 9.00 -5.63
CA LEU A 71 19.01 8.85 -4.19
C LEU A 71 19.21 7.40 -3.79
N ARG A 72 19.84 7.19 -2.65
CA ARG A 72 19.83 5.90 -1.98
C ARG A 72 18.46 5.72 -1.32
N GLY A 73 17.80 4.58 -1.56
CA GLY A 73 16.60 4.17 -0.82
C GLY A 73 16.92 3.68 0.59
N LEU A 74 15.95 3.05 1.25
CA LEU A 74 16.14 2.44 2.58
C LEU A 74 17.03 1.19 2.52
N GLY A 75 17.19 0.57 1.34
CA GLY A 75 18.04 -0.60 1.13
C GLY A 75 17.52 -1.89 1.76
N LEU A 76 16.23 -1.95 2.05
CA LEU A 76 15.56 -3.11 2.67
C LEU A 76 15.09 -4.16 1.65
N LEU A 77 14.98 -3.77 0.38
CA LEU A 77 14.70 -4.67 -0.75
C LEU A 77 15.80 -4.58 -1.81
N PRO A 78 16.15 -5.68 -2.49
CA PRO A 78 17.12 -5.68 -3.58
C PRO A 78 16.49 -5.16 -4.87
N THR A 79 16.06 -3.92 -4.86
CA THR A 79 15.36 -3.28 -5.97
C THR A 79 15.99 -1.94 -6.34
N ARG A 80 15.87 -1.56 -7.62
CA ARG A 80 16.33 -0.28 -8.15
C ARG A 80 15.24 0.32 -9.02
N THR A 81 14.87 1.56 -8.76
CA THR A 81 13.81 2.26 -9.47
C THR A 81 14.42 3.36 -10.33
N VAL A 82 14.05 3.40 -11.61
CA VAL A 82 14.35 4.51 -12.53
C VAL A 82 13.04 5.18 -12.90
N PHE A 83 12.90 6.45 -12.57
CA PHE A 83 11.71 7.24 -12.91
C PHE A 83 11.71 7.65 -14.38
N SER A 84 10.53 7.71 -14.97
CA SER A 84 10.31 8.13 -16.35
C SER A 84 8.97 8.85 -16.47
N GLU A 85 8.77 9.57 -17.57
CA GLU A 85 7.50 10.24 -17.87
C GLU A 85 6.35 9.27 -18.17
N GLN A 86 6.70 8.02 -18.50
CA GLN A 86 5.69 7.00 -18.80
C GLN A 86 4.98 6.55 -17.52
N LYS A 87 3.67 6.74 -17.53
CA LYS A 87 2.80 6.32 -16.43
C LYS A 87 2.11 5.01 -16.79
N ARG A 88 2.28 4.00 -15.93
CA ARG A 88 1.48 2.77 -15.98
C ARG A 88 0.17 3.00 -15.23
N ARG A 89 -0.96 2.66 -15.87
CA ARG A 89 -2.29 2.69 -15.24
C ARG A 89 -3.12 1.54 -15.78
N VAL A 90 -3.28 0.49 -14.97
CA VAL A 90 -3.99 -0.74 -15.36
C VAL A 90 -4.75 -1.31 -14.16
N GLN A 91 -5.92 -1.91 -14.43
CA GLN A 91 -6.56 -2.80 -13.47
C GLN A 91 -5.92 -4.17 -13.57
N VAL A 92 -5.69 -4.82 -12.44
CA VAL A 92 -4.99 -6.09 -12.38
C VAL A 92 -5.62 -7.04 -11.37
N LYS A 93 -5.47 -8.33 -11.66
CA LYS A 93 -5.65 -9.42 -10.71
C LYS A 93 -4.30 -10.07 -10.50
N ALA A 94 -4.05 -10.50 -9.28
CA ALA A 94 -2.82 -11.19 -8.94
C ALA A 94 -3.06 -12.17 -7.79
N THR A 95 -2.19 -13.16 -7.67
CA THR A 95 -2.16 -14.07 -6.52
C THR A 95 -0.86 -13.87 -5.77
N VAL A 96 -0.92 -13.64 -4.47
CA VAL A 96 0.27 -13.48 -3.64
C VAL A 96 1.10 -14.76 -3.67
N ALA A 97 2.37 -14.63 -4.02
CA ALA A 97 3.34 -15.73 -4.04
C ALA A 97 4.11 -15.84 -2.73
N ALA A 98 4.28 -14.72 -2.04
CA ALA A 98 5.13 -14.62 -0.87
C ALA A 98 4.48 -15.22 0.38
N ALA A 99 5.23 -16.09 1.08
CA ALA A 99 4.88 -16.47 2.44
C ALA A 99 4.99 -15.25 3.38
N PRO A 100 4.11 -15.11 4.39
CA PRO A 100 3.12 -16.09 4.83
C PRO A 100 1.72 -15.89 4.19
N PHE A 101 1.61 -15.10 3.13
CA PHE A 101 0.34 -14.70 2.52
C PHE A 101 0.05 -15.44 1.21
N ALA A 102 0.88 -16.42 0.85
CA ALA A 102 0.76 -17.16 -0.41
C ALA A 102 -0.66 -17.70 -0.62
N GLY A 103 -1.18 -17.50 -1.83
CA GLY A 103 -2.53 -17.88 -2.22
C GLY A 103 -3.61 -16.82 -1.98
N ALA A 104 -3.29 -15.69 -1.33
CA ALA A 104 -4.24 -14.59 -1.21
C ALA A 104 -4.50 -13.96 -2.59
N GLU A 105 -5.78 -13.85 -2.94
CA GLU A 105 -6.22 -13.24 -4.19
C GLU A 105 -6.28 -11.72 -4.05
N LEU A 106 -5.76 -11.02 -5.06
CA LEU A 106 -5.73 -9.57 -5.13
C LEU A 106 -6.47 -9.11 -6.39
N GLU A 107 -7.31 -8.13 -6.23
CA GLU A 107 -7.92 -7.37 -7.32
C GLU A 107 -7.76 -5.88 -7.02
N GLY A 108 -7.12 -5.17 -7.94
CA GLY A 108 -6.80 -3.77 -7.71
C GLY A 108 -6.27 -3.10 -8.97
N TYR A 109 -5.37 -2.16 -8.79
CA TYR A 109 -4.79 -1.41 -9.90
C TYR A 109 -3.34 -1.04 -9.62
N GLU A 110 -2.59 -0.82 -10.69
CA GLU A 110 -1.28 -0.19 -10.66
C GLU A 110 -1.38 1.22 -11.21
N ILE A 111 -0.87 2.20 -10.47
CA ILE A 111 -0.69 3.57 -10.94
C ILE A 111 0.66 4.06 -10.43
N HIS A 112 1.66 4.04 -11.29
CA HIS A 112 3.01 4.52 -10.93
C HIS A 112 3.76 5.06 -12.15
N THR A 113 4.79 5.85 -11.88
CA THR A 113 5.85 6.25 -12.80
C THR A 113 7.11 5.45 -12.48
N GLY A 114 7.96 5.28 -13.48
CA GLY A 114 9.21 4.54 -13.31
C GLY A 114 9.09 3.04 -13.44
N VAL A 115 10.24 2.42 -13.62
CA VAL A 115 10.43 0.97 -13.74
C VAL A 115 11.31 0.52 -12.58
N THR A 116 10.90 -0.53 -11.89
CA THR A 116 11.67 -1.15 -10.81
C THR A 116 12.20 -2.52 -11.25
N GLU A 117 13.50 -2.65 -11.22
CA GLU A 117 14.19 -3.93 -11.35
C GLU A 117 14.30 -4.57 -9.97
N ALA A 118 13.92 -5.84 -9.84
CA ALA A 118 13.91 -6.59 -8.60
C ALA A 118 14.70 -7.89 -8.74
N GLU A 119 15.70 -8.08 -7.88
CA GLU A 119 16.52 -9.31 -7.82
C GLU A 119 16.00 -10.32 -6.77
N GLY A 120 14.94 -9.97 -6.01
CA GLY A 120 14.35 -10.80 -4.96
C GLY A 120 13.22 -11.70 -5.43
N GLU A 121 12.61 -12.41 -4.48
CA GLU A 121 11.39 -13.17 -4.73
C GLU A 121 10.22 -12.22 -5.02
N PRO A 122 9.28 -12.58 -5.92
CA PRO A 122 8.12 -11.74 -6.20
C PRO A 122 7.17 -11.74 -5.00
N PHE A 123 6.49 -10.59 -4.81
CA PHE A 123 5.39 -10.52 -3.85
C PHE A 123 4.15 -11.27 -4.38
N ALA A 124 3.83 -11.12 -5.65
CA ALA A 124 2.70 -11.75 -6.30
C ALA A 124 3.02 -12.17 -7.75
N HIS A 125 2.12 -12.96 -8.34
CA HIS A 125 2.12 -13.28 -9.75
C HIS A 125 0.83 -12.81 -10.40
N TYR A 126 0.96 -12.28 -11.63
CA TYR A 126 -0.17 -12.06 -12.51
C TYR A 126 -0.69 -13.36 -13.12
N PRO A 127 -1.92 -13.39 -13.67
CA PRO A 127 -2.47 -14.60 -14.31
C PRO A 127 -1.67 -15.13 -15.50
N ASP A 128 -0.89 -14.27 -16.16
CA ASP A 128 0.01 -14.63 -17.27
C ASP A 128 1.37 -15.15 -16.79
N GLY A 129 1.58 -15.29 -15.48
CA GLY A 129 2.83 -15.69 -14.87
C GLY A 129 3.85 -14.56 -14.65
N GLY A 130 3.49 -13.34 -15.01
CA GLY A 130 4.33 -12.16 -14.75
C GLY A 130 4.59 -11.99 -13.24
N ARG A 131 5.79 -11.48 -12.92
CA ARG A 131 6.22 -11.22 -11.54
C ARG A 131 5.82 -9.81 -11.12
N GLU A 132 5.37 -9.66 -9.90
CA GLU A 132 4.99 -8.39 -9.31
C GLU A 132 5.63 -8.24 -7.93
N GLY A 133 6.17 -7.02 -7.68
CA GLY A 133 6.73 -6.68 -6.39
C GLY A 133 8.03 -7.41 -6.04
N CYS A 134 8.43 -7.31 -4.79
CA CYS A 134 9.64 -7.92 -4.27
C CYS A 134 9.50 -8.22 -2.78
N VAL A 135 10.13 -9.30 -2.34
CA VAL A 135 10.15 -9.71 -0.93
C VAL A 135 11.57 -10.04 -0.48
N GLN A 136 11.90 -9.62 0.72
CA GLN A 136 13.12 -10.03 1.41
C GLN A 136 12.85 -10.14 2.92
N GLY A 137 12.88 -11.35 3.45
CA GLY A 137 12.58 -11.61 4.85
C GLY A 137 11.18 -11.14 5.25
N ASN A 138 11.08 -10.19 6.17
CA ASN A 138 9.82 -9.59 6.63
C ASN A 138 9.46 -8.27 5.90
N VAL A 139 10.13 -7.97 4.79
CA VAL A 139 9.90 -6.76 4.01
C VAL A 139 9.24 -7.13 2.70
N PHE A 140 8.10 -6.51 2.44
CA PHE A 140 7.23 -6.77 1.29
C PHE A 140 7.05 -5.47 0.51
N GLY A 141 7.20 -5.50 -0.79
CA GLY A 141 7.00 -4.36 -1.67
C GLY A 141 6.13 -4.71 -2.86
N THR A 142 5.19 -3.85 -3.22
CA THR A 142 4.25 -4.07 -4.32
C THR A 142 3.83 -2.77 -4.98
N TYR A 143 3.53 -2.80 -6.27
CA TYR A 143 2.87 -1.70 -6.98
C TYR A 143 1.34 -1.76 -6.90
N LEU A 144 0.79 -2.87 -6.43
CA LEU A 144 -0.65 -3.05 -6.38
C LEU A 144 -1.30 -2.15 -5.33
N HIS A 145 -2.29 -1.39 -5.76
CA HIS A 145 -3.23 -0.69 -4.91
C HIS A 145 -4.50 -1.51 -4.72
N GLY A 146 -5.26 -1.23 -3.66
CA GLY A 146 -6.47 -2.00 -3.35
C GLY A 146 -6.18 -3.31 -2.62
N LEU A 147 -4.98 -3.48 -2.05
CA LEU A 147 -4.52 -4.70 -1.38
C LEU A 147 -5.49 -5.27 -0.36
N PHE A 148 -6.24 -4.39 0.31
CA PHE A 148 -7.14 -4.74 1.40
C PHE A 148 -8.62 -4.73 0.99
N ASP A 149 -8.91 -4.52 -0.30
CA ASP A 149 -10.27 -4.36 -0.80
C ASP A 149 -11.02 -5.69 -0.94
N THR A 150 -10.33 -6.77 -1.29
CA THR A 150 -10.90 -8.12 -1.43
C THR A 150 -11.05 -8.87 -0.11
N GLY A 151 -10.37 -8.43 0.94
CA GLY A 151 -10.41 -9.08 2.26
C GLY A 151 -9.40 -10.22 2.44
N THR A 152 -9.05 -10.98 1.42
CA THR A 152 -8.18 -12.17 1.56
C THR A 152 -6.79 -11.86 2.10
N LEU A 153 -6.14 -10.81 1.59
CA LEU A 153 -4.84 -10.37 2.14
C LEU A 153 -5.00 -9.75 3.53
N THR A 154 -6.11 -9.03 3.78
CA THR A 154 -6.38 -8.44 5.10
C THR A 154 -6.45 -9.53 6.17
N GLU A 155 -7.21 -10.59 5.90
CA GLU A 155 -7.35 -11.73 6.81
C GLU A 155 -6.01 -12.46 7.01
N ALA A 156 -5.27 -12.69 5.92
CA ALA A 156 -3.97 -13.34 5.97
C ALA A 156 -2.95 -12.54 6.79
N LEU A 157 -2.87 -11.22 6.56
CA LEU A 157 -1.96 -10.31 7.27
C LEU A 157 -2.35 -10.20 8.74
N ALA A 158 -3.62 -9.93 9.06
CA ALA A 158 -4.08 -9.80 10.43
C ALA A 158 -3.89 -11.10 11.20
N GLY A 159 -4.26 -12.24 10.62
CA GLY A 159 -4.06 -13.55 11.21
C GLY A 159 -2.58 -13.87 11.47
N TRP A 160 -1.70 -13.49 10.55
CA TRP A 160 -0.26 -13.65 10.74
C TRP A 160 0.27 -12.78 11.88
N LEU A 161 -0.14 -11.52 11.95
CA LEU A 161 0.28 -10.61 13.04
C LEU A 161 -0.24 -11.08 14.40
N CYS A 162 -1.49 -11.57 14.48
CA CYS A 162 -2.03 -12.19 15.69
C CYS A 162 -1.19 -13.38 16.16
N ARG A 163 -0.89 -14.31 15.26
CA ARG A 163 -0.05 -15.49 15.58
C ARG A 163 1.35 -15.10 16.05
N ARG A 164 1.96 -14.07 15.48
CA ARG A 164 3.26 -13.53 15.94
C ARG A 164 3.22 -13.02 17.38
N LYS A 165 2.06 -12.59 17.85
CA LYS A 165 1.82 -12.15 19.23
C LYS A 165 1.31 -13.24 20.16
N GLY A 166 1.08 -14.45 19.67
CA GLY A 166 0.45 -15.53 20.44
C GLY A 166 -1.05 -15.30 20.69
N ILE A 167 -1.70 -14.49 19.85
CA ILE A 167 -3.14 -14.22 19.87
C ILE A 167 -3.81 -15.16 18.87
N ASP A 168 -4.93 -15.80 19.25
CA ASP A 168 -5.73 -16.58 18.30
C ASP A 168 -6.43 -15.63 17.32
N PRO A 169 -6.22 -15.78 16.00
CA PRO A 169 -6.89 -14.94 15.02
C PRO A 169 -8.42 -15.01 15.07
N SER A 170 -9.01 -16.11 15.57
CA SER A 170 -10.47 -16.25 15.74
C SER A 170 -11.05 -15.27 16.76
N ASP A 171 -10.24 -14.77 17.69
CA ASP A 171 -10.64 -13.75 18.66
C ASP A 171 -10.72 -12.35 18.03
N ALA A 172 -10.17 -12.17 16.83
CA ALA A 172 -10.24 -10.91 16.09
C ALA A 172 -11.53 -10.88 15.26
N ALA A 173 -12.49 -10.05 15.66
CA ALA A 173 -13.70 -9.81 14.87
C ALA A 173 -13.35 -8.98 13.62
N LEU A 174 -12.93 -9.65 12.56
CA LEU A 174 -12.69 -9.00 11.26
C LEU A 174 -14.05 -8.80 10.57
N ILE A 175 -14.38 -7.56 10.27
CA ILE A 175 -15.54 -7.22 9.45
C ILE A 175 -15.11 -7.29 7.99
N PRO A 176 -15.81 -8.02 7.10
CA PRO A 176 -15.52 -8.00 5.68
C PRO A 176 -15.51 -6.57 5.14
N MET A 177 -14.53 -6.22 4.31
CA MET A 177 -14.33 -4.84 3.83
C MET A 177 -15.56 -4.29 3.11
N GLU A 178 -16.27 -5.13 2.35
CA GLU A 178 -17.50 -4.74 1.66
C GLU A 178 -18.61 -4.36 2.66
N GLU A 179 -18.77 -5.14 3.72
CA GLU A 179 -19.74 -4.84 4.78
C GLU A 179 -19.36 -3.56 5.53
N TYR A 180 -18.08 -3.39 5.87
CA TYR A 180 -17.58 -2.17 6.48
C TYR A 180 -17.86 -0.94 5.62
N ARG A 181 -17.57 -1.00 4.32
CA ARG A 181 -17.85 0.10 3.37
C ARG A 181 -19.34 0.43 3.33
N ARG A 182 -20.20 -0.57 3.26
CA ARG A 182 -21.66 -0.36 3.27
C ARG A 182 -22.09 0.38 4.55
N GLN A 183 -21.64 -0.07 5.72
CA GLN A 183 -21.91 0.60 6.98
C GLN A 183 -21.43 2.06 6.99
N GLN A 184 -20.24 2.33 6.45
CA GLN A 184 -19.71 3.70 6.39
C GLN A 184 -20.51 4.58 5.41
N PHE A 185 -20.97 4.04 4.29
CA PHE A 185 -21.85 4.77 3.38
C PHE A 185 -23.22 5.04 3.97
N ASP A 186 -23.79 4.12 4.73
CA ASP A 186 -25.05 4.34 5.44
C ASP A 186 -24.91 5.46 6.47
N ILE A 187 -23.85 5.45 7.28
CA ILE A 187 -23.54 6.52 8.25
C ILE A 187 -23.38 7.88 7.54
N LEU A 188 -22.65 7.92 6.42
CA LEU A 188 -22.47 9.14 5.62
C LEU A 188 -23.81 9.63 5.06
N ALA A 189 -24.61 8.72 4.50
CA ALA A 189 -25.92 9.04 3.94
C ALA A 189 -26.88 9.60 4.99
N ASP A 190 -26.88 9.03 6.19
CA ASP A 190 -27.70 9.52 7.30
C ASP A 190 -27.21 10.89 7.79
N GLY A 191 -25.90 11.10 7.85
CA GLY A 191 -25.32 12.40 8.18
C GLY A 191 -25.72 13.49 7.16
N VAL A 192 -25.65 13.16 5.87
CA VAL A 192 -26.06 14.07 4.79
C VAL A 192 -27.56 14.38 4.87
N ARG A 193 -28.40 13.34 5.05
CA ARG A 193 -29.87 13.52 5.19
C ARG A 193 -30.23 14.36 6.42
N GLY A 194 -29.50 14.22 7.52
CA GLY A 194 -29.73 15.00 8.73
C GLY A 194 -29.26 16.45 8.63
N ALA A 195 -28.29 16.76 7.73
CA ALA A 195 -27.69 18.08 7.59
C ALA A 195 -28.33 18.95 6.48
N LEU A 196 -29.01 18.34 5.52
CA LEU A 196 -29.59 19.00 4.34
C LEU A 196 -31.10 18.95 4.36
N ASP A 197 -31.74 19.98 3.78
CA ASP A 197 -33.16 19.91 3.38
C ASP A 197 -33.28 19.02 2.14
N MET A 198 -33.51 17.73 2.39
CA MET A 198 -33.58 16.73 1.32
C MET A 198 -34.76 16.96 0.37
N ASP A 199 -35.85 17.58 0.85
CA ASP A 199 -37.00 17.92 0.00
C ASP A 199 -36.60 19.01 -1.01
N ALA A 200 -35.86 20.03 -0.58
CA ALA A 200 -35.30 21.03 -1.48
C ALA A 200 -34.29 20.45 -2.48
N VAL A 201 -33.45 19.50 -2.03
CA VAL A 201 -32.51 18.80 -2.92
C VAL A 201 -33.25 18.01 -3.99
N TYR A 202 -34.25 17.20 -3.63
CA TYR A 202 -35.03 16.41 -4.60
C TYR A 202 -35.83 17.29 -5.56
N ALA A 203 -36.38 18.38 -5.07
CA ALA A 203 -37.09 19.36 -5.93
C ALA A 203 -36.15 19.99 -6.96
N ALA A 204 -34.91 20.37 -6.53
CA ALA A 204 -33.89 20.91 -7.42
C ALA A 204 -33.42 19.89 -8.49
N MET A 205 -33.45 18.59 -8.17
CA MET A 205 -33.14 17.50 -9.11
C MET A 205 -34.33 17.13 -10.04
N GLY A 206 -35.49 17.75 -9.89
CA GLY A 206 -36.71 17.41 -10.64
C GLY A 206 -37.33 16.05 -10.24
N MET A 207 -37.03 15.58 -9.04
CA MET A 207 -37.53 14.30 -8.51
C MET A 207 -38.77 14.60 -7.64
N GLU A 208 -39.91 14.04 -8.02
CA GLU A 208 -41.11 14.08 -7.18
C GLU A 208 -40.97 13.13 -5.99
N LYS A 209 -41.49 13.53 -4.80
CA LYS A 209 -41.63 12.67 -3.66
C LYS A 209 -42.45 11.43 -4.02
N ARG A 210 -41.84 10.25 -3.95
CA ARG A 210 -42.60 8.99 -4.01
C ARG A 210 -43.20 8.66 -2.65
#